data_3fab18d567a13445f297badb81a07a23
#
_entry.id   3fab18d567a13445f297badb81a07a23
#
_cell.length_a   1.000
_cell.length_b   1.000
_cell.length_c   1.000
_cell.angle_alpha   90.00
_cell.angle_beta   90.00
_cell.angle_gamma   90.00
#
_symmetry.space_group_name_H-M   'P 1'
#
loop_
_entity.id
_entity.type
_entity.pdbx_description
1 polymer ?
#
loop_
_entity_poly.entity_id
_entity_poly.type
_entity_poly.pdbx_seq_one_letter_code
_entity_poly.pdbx_strand_id
1 'polypeptide(L)'
;PFNGAATGSGGEIRDRLAGGKGSIPLAGTAVYMTPYSRINSKDWEKEIMQREWLYQNPSDILIKASNGASDFGNKFGQPLIAGSLLTFEHKENDIKLGFDKVIMLAGGIGYGKKEQAQKLTPKKGDKIIILGGDNYRIGMGGASVSTADTGAFGSSIELNAVQRSNPEMQKRVANTIRALVESPSNPIISIHDHGAGGHLNCLSELVEDTGGAIQIDALPPVSYTHLR
;
A
#
# COMPACT_ATOMS: atom_id res chain seq x y z
N PRO A 1 10.39 -7.90 3.90
CA PRO A 1 10.56 -6.60 3.21
C PRO A 1 9.99 -6.62 1.78
N PHE A 2 10.21 -7.69 0.98
CA PHE A 2 9.76 -7.76 -0.41
C PHE A 2 8.24 -7.52 -0.56
N ASN A 3 7.42 -8.31 0.12
CA ASN A 3 5.96 -8.23 0.02
C ASN A 3 5.41 -6.89 0.53
N GLY A 4 5.98 -6.37 1.63
CA GLY A 4 5.59 -5.07 2.16
C GLY A 4 5.89 -3.92 1.19
N ALA A 5 7.06 -3.93 0.57
CA ALA A 5 7.44 -2.91 -0.41
C ALA A 5 6.64 -3.03 -1.72
N ALA A 6 6.35 -4.24 -2.18
CA ALA A 6 5.45 -4.48 -3.31
C ALA A 6 4.04 -3.92 -3.02
N THR A 7 3.53 -4.15 -1.79
CA THR A 7 2.27 -3.58 -1.33
C THR A 7 2.31 -2.05 -1.28
N GLY A 8 3.42 -1.47 -0.83
CA GLY A 8 3.60 -0.02 -0.82
C GLY A 8 3.49 0.58 -2.22
N SER A 9 4.16 -0.01 -3.20
CA SER A 9 4.01 0.42 -4.61
C SER A 9 2.60 0.22 -5.14
N GLY A 10 1.97 -0.91 -4.83
CA GLY A 10 0.58 -1.16 -5.22
C GLY A 10 -0.39 -0.18 -4.57
N GLY A 11 -0.16 0.19 -3.30
CA GLY A 11 -0.97 1.13 -2.54
C GLY A 11 -0.97 2.52 -3.16
N GLU A 12 0.20 3.09 -3.41
CA GLU A 12 0.32 4.42 -3.98
C GLU A 12 -0.30 4.52 -5.39
N ILE A 13 -0.27 3.43 -6.16
CA ILE A 13 -0.96 3.35 -7.44
C ILE A 13 -2.48 3.38 -7.24
N ARG A 14 -3.00 2.63 -6.25
CA ARG A 14 -4.44 2.61 -5.95
C ARG A 14 -4.93 3.97 -5.48
N ASP A 15 -4.21 4.61 -4.58
CA ASP A 15 -4.55 5.96 -4.08
C ASP A 15 -4.68 6.96 -5.24
N ARG A 16 -3.77 6.88 -6.20
CA ARG A 16 -3.84 7.74 -7.39
C ARG A 16 -4.96 7.37 -8.33
N LEU A 17 -5.22 6.07 -8.56
CA LEU A 17 -6.38 5.63 -9.34
C LEU A 17 -7.68 6.13 -8.71
N ALA A 18 -7.76 6.19 -7.38
CA ALA A 18 -8.91 6.64 -6.62
C ALA A 18 -8.99 8.17 -6.44
N GLY A 19 -8.15 8.94 -7.10
CA GLY A 19 -8.19 10.40 -7.07
C GLY A 19 -9.43 10.96 -7.77
N GLY A 20 -10.25 11.75 -7.06
CA GLY A 20 -11.46 12.35 -7.62
C GLY A 20 -12.45 11.32 -8.17
N LYS A 21 -12.76 11.42 -9.46
CA LYS A 21 -13.60 10.47 -10.23
C LYS A 21 -12.76 9.49 -11.04
N GLY A 22 -11.54 9.25 -10.60
CA GLY A 22 -10.53 8.41 -11.22
C GLY A 22 -9.44 9.22 -11.92
N SER A 23 -8.22 8.71 -11.86
CA SER A 23 -7.06 9.30 -12.52
C SER A 23 -6.11 8.22 -13.06
N ILE A 24 -5.07 8.63 -13.75
CA ILE A 24 -4.13 7.73 -14.44
C ILE A 24 -2.77 7.84 -13.77
N PRO A 25 -2.28 6.78 -13.08
CA PRO A 25 -0.93 6.73 -12.57
C PRO A 25 0.10 6.75 -13.70
N LEU A 26 1.15 7.54 -13.58
CA LEU A 26 2.20 7.70 -14.59
C LEU A 26 3.54 7.17 -14.12
N ALA A 27 3.98 7.53 -12.93
CA ALA A 27 5.27 7.14 -12.39
C ALA A 27 5.25 7.10 -10.87
N GLY A 28 6.04 6.21 -10.28
CA GLY A 28 6.18 6.05 -8.85
C GLY A 28 7.53 6.50 -8.30
N THR A 29 7.57 6.74 -7.01
CA THR A 29 8.77 7.02 -6.23
C THR A 29 8.79 6.15 -4.96
N ALA A 30 9.99 5.87 -4.45
CA ALA A 30 10.15 5.13 -3.20
C ALA A 30 11.28 5.73 -2.36
N VAL A 31 10.99 5.99 -1.09
CA VAL A 31 11.98 6.41 -0.09
C VAL A 31 12.08 5.33 0.96
N TYR A 32 13.28 4.87 1.23
CA TYR A 32 13.54 3.86 2.26
C TYR A 32 14.26 4.49 3.43
N MET A 33 13.86 4.14 4.65
CA MET A 33 14.47 4.58 5.89
C MET A 33 14.90 3.36 6.70
N THR A 34 16.20 3.27 7.01
CA THR A 34 16.79 2.12 7.72
C THR A 34 17.84 2.57 8.72
N PRO A 35 18.25 1.68 9.66
CA PRO A 35 19.52 1.86 10.35
C PRO A 35 20.69 1.93 9.35
N TYR A 36 21.88 2.28 9.83
CA TYR A 36 23.09 2.30 9.00
C TYR A 36 23.34 0.93 8.35
N SER A 37 23.62 0.94 7.06
CA SER A 37 23.80 -0.29 6.28
C SER A 37 25.09 -1.04 6.57
N ARG A 38 26.12 -0.34 7.03
CA ARG A 38 27.46 -0.87 7.34
C ARG A 38 28.14 -1.63 6.20
N ILE A 39 27.69 -1.38 4.95
CA ILE A 39 28.28 -2.05 3.77
C ILE A 39 29.76 -1.72 3.62
N ASN A 40 30.14 -0.45 3.80
CA ASN A 40 31.49 0.02 3.66
C ASN A 40 32.14 0.40 4.99
N SER A 41 31.53 0.04 6.11
CA SER A 41 32.05 0.25 7.48
C SER A 41 32.65 1.64 7.68
N LYS A 42 31.87 2.69 7.41
CA LYS A 42 32.32 4.06 7.65
C LYS A 42 32.63 4.29 9.13
N ASP A 43 33.55 5.17 9.44
CA ASP A 43 34.00 5.35 10.83
C ASP A 43 32.86 5.80 11.76
N TRP A 44 32.01 6.69 11.30
CA TRP A 44 30.83 7.14 12.04
C TRP A 44 29.75 6.03 12.23
N GLU A 45 29.72 5.00 11.38
CA GLU A 45 28.85 3.86 11.57
C GLU A 45 29.33 2.91 12.68
N LYS A 46 30.63 2.92 13.00
CA LYS A 46 31.24 2.09 14.03
C LYS A 46 31.02 2.60 15.44
N GLU A 47 30.73 3.88 15.60
CA GLU A 47 30.50 4.52 16.89
C GLU A 47 29.24 4.03 17.58
N ILE A 48 28.26 3.51 16.82
CA ILE A 48 27.00 3.02 17.32
C ILE A 48 26.89 1.53 17.09
N MET A 49 26.73 0.79 18.17
CA MET A 49 26.58 -0.67 18.10
C MET A 49 25.26 -1.06 17.41
N GLN A 50 25.37 -1.95 16.44
CA GLN A 50 24.21 -2.49 15.73
C GLN A 50 23.22 -3.12 16.70
N ARG A 51 21.91 -3.02 16.39
CA ARG A 51 20.85 -3.65 17.16
C ARG A 51 20.82 -5.15 16.90
N GLU A 52 20.82 -5.95 17.95
CA GLU A 52 20.82 -7.41 17.85
C GLU A 52 19.45 -7.99 17.45
N TRP A 53 18.37 -7.26 17.75
CA TRP A 53 17.00 -7.74 17.50
C TRP A 53 16.50 -7.56 16.05
N LEU A 54 17.30 -7.04 15.15
CA LEU A 54 16.96 -6.98 13.72
C LEU A 54 17.08 -8.37 13.09
N TYR A 55 15.98 -8.86 12.53
CA TYR A 55 15.90 -10.16 11.87
C TYR A 55 16.80 -10.29 10.63
N GLN A 56 17.09 -9.18 10.00
CA GLN A 56 17.93 -9.08 8.82
C GLN A 56 18.78 -7.82 8.94
N ASN A 57 19.95 -7.83 8.32
CA ASN A 57 20.76 -6.63 8.28
C ASN A 57 20.10 -5.56 7.38
N PRO A 58 20.39 -4.27 7.61
CA PRO A 58 19.76 -3.19 6.85
C PRO A 58 19.98 -3.27 5.34
N SER A 59 21.14 -3.74 4.88
CA SER A 59 21.42 -3.88 3.44
C SER A 59 20.54 -4.93 2.78
N ASP A 60 20.32 -6.09 3.42
CA ASP A 60 19.43 -7.13 2.90
C ASP A 60 17.97 -6.66 2.86
N ILE A 61 17.55 -5.89 3.88
CA ILE A 61 16.23 -5.30 3.92
C ILE A 61 16.05 -4.35 2.73
N LEU A 62 17.02 -3.48 2.47
CA LEU A 62 16.98 -2.51 1.38
C LEU A 62 16.90 -3.19 0.02
N ILE A 63 17.74 -4.22 -0.23
CA ILE A 63 17.73 -4.96 -1.48
C ILE A 63 16.37 -5.63 -1.69
N LYS A 64 15.83 -6.31 -0.67
CA LYS A 64 14.54 -6.98 -0.76
C LYS A 64 13.39 -6.01 -0.93
N ALA A 65 13.41 -4.88 -0.24
CA ALA A 65 12.39 -3.85 -0.37
C ALA A 65 12.41 -3.21 -1.77
N SER A 66 13.59 -2.84 -2.26
CA SER A 66 13.76 -2.30 -3.61
C SER A 66 13.27 -3.29 -4.68
N ASN A 67 13.64 -4.57 -4.55
CA ASN A 67 13.20 -5.61 -5.46
C ASN A 67 11.66 -5.77 -5.43
N GLY A 68 11.03 -5.72 -4.25
CA GLY A 68 9.58 -5.83 -4.12
C GLY A 68 8.84 -4.66 -4.77
N ALA A 69 9.29 -3.45 -4.53
CA ALA A 69 8.71 -2.25 -5.13
C ALA A 69 8.87 -2.24 -6.66
N SER A 70 10.06 -2.58 -7.16
CA SER A 70 10.35 -2.65 -8.58
C SER A 70 9.59 -3.77 -9.28
N ASP A 71 9.48 -4.94 -8.66
CA ASP A 71 8.73 -6.08 -9.20
C ASP A 71 7.27 -5.72 -9.43
N PHE A 72 6.63 -5.07 -8.46
CA PHE A 72 5.25 -4.63 -8.61
C PHE A 72 5.11 -3.57 -9.71
N GLY A 73 5.94 -2.54 -9.68
CA GLY A 73 5.92 -1.46 -10.66
C GLY A 73 6.13 -1.98 -12.08
N ASN A 74 7.09 -2.87 -12.29
CA ASN A 74 7.38 -3.47 -13.59
C ASN A 74 6.21 -4.32 -14.11
N LYS A 75 5.61 -5.15 -13.26
CA LYS A 75 4.47 -5.99 -13.63
C LYS A 75 3.20 -5.18 -13.90
N PHE A 76 2.99 -4.11 -13.17
CA PHE A 76 1.88 -3.18 -13.41
C PHE A 76 2.14 -2.32 -14.67
N GLY A 77 3.38 -2.01 -14.97
CA GLY A 77 3.79 -1.11 -16.05
C GLY A 77 3.84 0.35 -15.61
N GLN A 78 4.26 0.61 -14.38
CA GLN A 78 4.58 1.94 -13.87
C GLN A 78 6.01 1.97 -13.39
N PRO A 79 6.88 2.81 -13.99
CA PRO A 79 8.27 2.91 -13.55
C PRO A 79 8.40 3.59 -12.19
N LEU A 80 9.35 3.15 -11.39
CA LEU A 80 9.89 3.91 -10.28
C LEU A 80 10.98 4.84 -10.82
N ILE A 81 10.70 6.13 -10.87
CA ILE A 81 11.57 7.11 -11.54
C ILE A 81 12.54 7.83 -10.60
N ALA A 82 12.27 7.80 -9.32
CA ALA A 82 13.10 8.43 -8.31
C ALA A 82 12.95 7.71 -6.98
N GLY A 83 13.93 7.90 -6.12
CA GLY A 83 13.91 7.41 -4.75
C GLY A 83 15.03 8.00 -3.93
N SER A 84 14.99 7.71 -2.64
CA SER A 84 16.01 8.12 -1.69
C SER A 84 16.21 7.04 -0.66
N LEU A 85 17.41 6.97 -0.14
CA LEU A 85 17.74 6.17 1.02
C LEU A 85 18.16 7.11 2.15
N LEU A 86 17.44 7.05 3.26
CA LEU A 86 17.75 7.78 4.48
C LEU A 86 18.18 6.78 5.54
N THR A 87 19.36 6.99 6.12
CA THR A 87 19.85 6.16 7.21
C THR A 87 20.09 7.04 8.42
N PHE A 88 19.70 6.56 9.59
CA PHE A 88 19.87 7.30 10.82
C PHE A 88 20.00 6.36 12.01
N GLU A 89 21.07 6.58 12.79
CA GLU A 89 21.27 6.04 14.13
C GLU A 89 21.96 7.13 14.94
N HIS A 90 21.53 7.32 16.18
CA HIS A 90 22.10 8.30 17.09
C HIS A 90 22.05 7.77 18.53
N LYS A 91 23.04 8.10 19.31
CA LYS A 91 23.08 7.83 20.74
C LYS A 91 23.17 9.17 21.48
N GLU A 92 22.21 9.42 22.34
CA GLU A 92 22.19 10.57 23.23
C GLU A 92 21.96 10.07 24.64
N ASN A 93 22.96 10.29 25.50
CA ASN A 93 23.02 9.68 26.82
C ASN A 93 22.92 8.15 26.72
N ASP A 94 21.91 7.53 27.36
CA ASP A 94 21.67 6.08 27.28
C ASP A 94 20.56 5.71 26.31
N ILE A 95 20.02 6.69 25.55
CA ILE A 95 18.95 6.47 24.58
C ILE A 95 19.56 6.27 23.19
N LYS A 96 19.18 5.17 22.54
CA LYS A 96 19.51 4.91 21.14
C LYS A 96 18.30 5.26 20.27
N LEU A 97 18.51 6.18 19.33
CA LEU A 97 17.51 6.62 18.35
C LEU A 97 17.89 6.11 16.96
N GLY A 98 16.94 5.74 16.16
CA GLY A 98 17.21 5.29 14.80
C GLY A 98 15.95 4.89 14.04
N PHE A 99 16.12 4.62 12.75
CA PHE A 99 15.05 4.00 11.94
C PHE A 99 15.03 2.50 12.18
N ASP A 100 14.81 2.08 13.42
CA ASP A 100 14.85 0.68 13.82
C ASP A 100 13.75 -0.16 13.17
N LYS A 101 12.59 0.44 12.94
CA LYS A 101 11.55 -0.13 12.08
C LYS A 101 11.72 0.45 10.68
N VAL A 102 12.05 -0.42 9.73
CA VAL A 102 12.22 0.01 8.34
C VAL A 102 10.92 0.60 7.79
N ILE A 103 11.01 1.80 7.26
CA ILE A 103 9.88 2.52 6.69
C ILE A 103 10.13 2.69 5.20
N MET A 104 9.08 2.48 4.41
CA MET A 104 9.03 2.86 3.01
C MET A 104 7.95 3.93 2.83
N LEU A 105 8.34 5.07 2.27
CA LEU A 105 7.39 6.04 1.75
C LEU A 105 7.26 5.82 0.26
N ALA A 106 6.07 5.48 -0.17
CA ALA A 106 5.74 5.33 -1.59
C ALA A 106 4.91 6.53 -2.03
N GLY A 107 5.19 7.02 -3.21
CA GLY A 107 4.48 8.15 -3.80
C GLY A 107 4.56 8.11 -5.31
N GLY A 108 4.03 9.13 -5.98
CA GLY A 108 4.13 9.16 -7.43
C GLY A 108 3.39 10.33 -8.07
N ILE A 109 3.40 10.30 -9.40
CA ILE A 109 2.77 11.28 -10.25
C ILE A 109 1.66 10.61 -11.05
N GLY A 110 0.52 11.28 -11.16
CA GLY A 110 -0.59 10.85 -12.00
C GLY A 110 -1.14 12.01 -12.83
N TYR A 111 -2.01 11.67 -13.76
CA TYR A 111 -2.75 12.61 -14.59
C TYR A 111 -4.25 12.47 -14.32
N GLY A 112 -4.94 13.60 -14.18
CA GLY A 112 -6.38 13.65 -14.07
C GLY A 112 -6.93 14.87 -14.81
N LYS A 113 -8.17 14.75 -15.32
CA LYS A 113 -8.89 15.88 -15.91
C LYS A 113 -9.39 16.79 -14.78
N LYS A 114 -9.25 18.10 -14.93
CA LYS A 114 -9.65 19.09 -13.92
C LYS A 114 -11.12 18.93 -13.50
N GLU A 115 -12.00 18.68 -14.44
CA GLU A 115 -13.44 18.47 -14.23
C GLU A 115 -13.77 17.17 -13.49
N GLN A 116 -12.80 16.27 -13.36
CA GLN A 116 -12.92 15.00 -12.64
C GLN A 116 -12.16 14.98 -11.31
N ALA A 117 -11.54 16.10 -10.93
CA ALA A 117 -10.70 16.19 -9.74
C ALA A 117 -11.46 16.05 -8.42
N GLN A 118 -12.76 16.37 -8.42
CA GLN A 118 -13.59 16.30 -7.23
C GLN A 118 -14.51 15.07 -7.27
N LYS A 119 -14.61 14.38 -6.15
CA LYS A 119 -15.61 13.35 -5.91
C LYS A 119 -16.99 14.02 -5.80
N LEU A 120 -18.02 13.34 -6.29
CA LEU A 120 -19.40 13.76 -6.09
C LEU A 120 -20.02 12.89 -4.98
N THR A 121 -21.05 13.42 -4.32
CA THR A 121 -21.77 12.69 -3.27
C THR A 121 -22.71 11.66 -3.90
N PRO A 122 -22.58 10.36 -3.53
CA PRO A 122 -23.49 9.31 -4.00
C PRO A 122 -24.94 9.57 -3.61
N LYS A 123 -25.88 9.12 -4.43
CA LYS A 123 -27.33 9.26 -4.21
C LYS A 123 -28.01 7.91 -4.17
N LYS A 124 -29.20 7.87 -3.56
CA LYS A 124 -30.05 6.69 -3.58
C LYS A 124 -30.33 6.24 -5.01
N GLY A 125 -29.99 5.01 -5.32
CA GLY A 125 -30.12 4.43 -6.66
C GLY A 125 -28.81 4.31 -7.43
N ASP A 126 -27.76 4.99 -7.00
CA ASP A 126 -26.42 4.79 -7.55
C ASP A 126 -25.94 3.36 -7.25
N LYS A 127 -25.17 2.81 -8.16
CA LYS A 127 -24.65 1.44 -8.02
C LYS A 127 -23.24 1.47 -7.45
N ILE A 128 -23.00 0.63 -6.45
CA ILE A 128 -21.67 0.38 -5.90
C ILE A 128 -21.06 -0.78 -6.69
N ILE A 129 -19.88 -0.54 -7.27
CA ILE A 129 -19.13 -1.54 -8.03
C ILE A 129 -17.81 -1.77 -7.32
N ILE A 130 -17.50 -3.02 -6.99
CA ILE A 130 -16.23 -3.43 -6.39
C ILE A 130 -15.38 -4.05 -7.50
N LEU A 131 -14.19 -3.48 -7.72
CA LEU A 131 -13.21 -3.97 -8.67
C LEU A 131 -12.00 -4.50 -7.90
N GLY A 132 -11.64 -5.75 -8.11
CA GLY A 132 -10.48 -6.34 -7.43
C GLY A 132 -10.46 -7.86 -7.53
N GLY A 133 -9.60 -8.47 -6.73
CA GLY A 133 -9.44 -9.90 -6.58
C GLY A 133 -9.97 -10.42 -5.25
N ASP A 134 -9.30 -11.46 -4.76
CA ASP A 134 -9.67 -12.16 -3.53
C ASP A 134 -9.65 -11.23 -2.31
N ASN A 135 -10.66 -11.38 -1.48
CA ASN A 135 -10.83 -10.64 -0.24
C ASN A 135 -10.74 -11.60 0.97
N TYR A 136 -9.76 -11.39 1.83
CA TYR A 136 -9.50 -12.24 2.98
C TYR A 136 -10.21 -11.74 4.24
N ARG A 137 -10.66 -12.64 5.10
CA ARG A 137 -11.33 -12.33 6.37
C ARG A 137 -10.35 -11.81 7.43
N ILE A 138 -9.77 -10.66 7.21
CA ILE A 138 -8.96 -9.98 8.20
C ILE A 138 -9.63 -8.67 8.66
N GLY A 139 -10.51 -8.12 7.83
CA GLY A 139 -11.32 -6.95 8.13
C GLY A 139 -10.50 -5.75 8.59
N MET A 140 -11.06 -4.96 9.47
CA MET A 140 -10.37 -3.81 10.11
C MET A 140 -9.16 -4.24 10.96
N GLY A 141 -9.11 -5.50 11.39
CA GLY A 141 -7.96 -6.09 12.07
C GLY A 141 -6.67 -6.10 11.25
N GLY A 142 -6.77 -6.00 9.92
CA GLY A 142 -5.61 -5.92 9.04
C GLY A 142 -4.67 -4.76 9.35
N ALA A 143 -5.21 -3.60 9.66
CA ALA A 143 -4.43 -2.44 10.08
C ALA A 143 -3.72 -2.69 11.42
N SER A 144 -4.41 -3.28 12.38
CA SER A 144 -3.83 -3.62 13.70
C SER A 144 -2.71 -4.64 13.58
N VAL A 145 -2.89 -5.68 12.76
CA VAL A 145 -1.86 -6.71 12.53
C VAL A 145 -0.63 -6.11 11.86
N SER A 146 -0.80 -5.23 10.87
CA SER A 146 0.33 -4.61 10.15
C SER A 146 1.13 -3.64 11.01
N THR A 147 0.57 -3.13 12.10
CA THR A 147 1.24 -2.22 13.04
C THR A 147 1.84 -2.91 14.26
N ALA A 148 1.49 -4.17 14.51
CA ALA A 148 2.06 -4.96 15.61
C ALA A 148 3.52 -5.32 15.37
N ASP A 149 4.20 -5.78 16.41
CA ASP A 149 5.55 -6.31 16.30
C ASP A 149 5.55 -7.56 15.41
N THR A 150 6.58 -7.69 14.58
CA THR A 150 6.74 -8.84 13.69
C THR A 150 6.83 -10.13 14.51
N GLY A 151 6.00 -11.10 14.19
CA GLY A 151 5.91 -12.38 14.92
C GLY A 151 4.89 -12.37 16.07
N ALA A 152 4.21 -11.27 16.32
CA ALA A 152 3.13 -11.21 17.32
C ALA A 152 1.92 -12.07 16.94
N PHE A 153 1.71 -12.29 15.65
CA PHE A 153 0.65 -13.13 15.09
C PHE A 153 1.24 -14.30 14.29
N GLY A 154 0.44 -15.31 14.03
CA GLY A 154 0.85 -16.40 13.14
C GLY A 154 1.15 -15.89 11.72
N SER A 155 2.16 -16.48 11.07
CA SER A 155 2.64 -16.05 9.74
C SER A 155 1.53 -15.94 8.68
N SER A 156 0.51 -16.80 8.75
CA SER A 156 -0.64 -16.74 7.83
C SER A 156 -1.46 -15.47 7.99
N ILE A 157 -1.64 -15.00 9.24
CA ILE A 157 -2.39 -13.79 9.56
C ILE A 157 -1.55 -12.57 9.13
N GLU A 158 -0.28 -12.55 9.46
CA GLU A 158 0.61 -11.45 9.06
C GLU A 158 0.72 -11.31 7.54
N LEU A 159 0.82 -12.42 6.80
CA LEU A 159 0.84 -12.41 5.34
C LEU A 159 -0.47 -11.95 4.71
N ASN A 160 -1.59 -12.16 5.37
CA ASN A 160 -2.89 -11.69 4.88
C ASN A 160 -3.13 -10.22 5.22
N ALA A 161 -2.56 -9.72 6.31
CA ALA A 161 -2.59 -8.31 6.66
C ALA A 161 -1.74 -7.47 5.72
N VAL A 162 -0.64 -8.01 5.22
CA VAL A 162 0.09 -7.45 4.09
C VAL A 162 -0.75 -7.69 2.85
N GLN A 163 -1.35 -6.66 2.32
CA GLN A 163 -2.14 -6.75 1.09
C GLN A 163 -1.34 -7.48 0.02
N ARG A 164 -1.87 -8.57 -0.51
CA ARG A 164 -1.12 -9.34 -1.49
C ARG A 164 -0.95 -8.54 -2.76
N SER A 165 0.29 -8.45 -3.21
CA SER A 165 0.61 -7.83 -4.47
C SER A 165 0.08 -8.69 -5.62
N ASN A 166 -0.98 -8.24 -6.28
CA ASN A 166 -1.43 -8.79 -7.55
C ASN A 166 -1.43 -7.68 -8.60
N PRO A 167 -0.26 -7.38 -9.17
CA PRO A 167 -0.12 -6.30 -10.13
C PRO A 167 -0.92 -6.52 -11.40
N GLU A 168 -1.15 -7.76 -11.83
CA GLU A 168 -1.98 -8.07 -13.00
C GLU A 168 -3.44 -7.67 -12.74
N MET A 169 -4.01 -8.09 -11.62
CA MET A 169 -5.39 -7.71 -11.26
C MET A 169 -5.50 -6.19 -11.15
N GLN A 170 -4.56 -5.54 -10.48
CA GLN A 170 -4.56 -4.10 -10.34
C GLN A 170 -4.43 -3.39 -11.70
N LYS A 171 -3.67 -3.97 -12.65
CA LYS A 171 -3.60 -3.45 -14.02
C LYS A 171 -4.92 -3.56 -14.76
N ARG A 172 -5.63 -4.66 -14.60
CA ARG A 172 -6.98 -4.83 -15.19
C ARG A 172 -7.96 -3.80 -14.64
N VAL A 173 -7.94 -3.57 -13.33
CA VAL A 173 -8.73 -2.51 -12.67
C VAL A 173 -8.36 -1.13 -13.24
N ALA A 174 -7.07 -0.83 -13.31
CA ALA A 174 -6.56 0.44 -13.84
C ALA A 174 -7.00 0.67 -15.29
N ASN A 175 -6.96 -0.36 -16.14
CA ASN A 175 -7.42 -0.25 -17.52
C ASN A 175 -8.93 0.02 -17.61
N THR A 176 -9.72 -0.59 -16.74
CA THR A 176 -11.17 -0.32 -16.65
C THR A 176 -11.44 1.13 -16.24
N ILE A 177 -10.78 1.59 -15.17
CA ILE A 177 -10.91 2.98 -14.70
C ILE A 177 -10.46 3.96 -15.80
N ARG A 178 -9.34 3.68 -16.45
CA ARG A 178 -8.82 4.50 -17.53
C ARG A 178 -9.81 4.63 -18.68
N ALA A 179 -10.42 3.54 -19.10
CA ALA A 179 -11.42 3.57 -20.16
C ALA A 179 -12.62 4.47 -19.83
N LEU A 180 -13.06 4.49 -18.55
CA LEU A 180 -14.13 5.35 -18.07
C LEU A 180 -13.69 6.81 -17.98
N VAL A 181 -12.51 7.08 -17.44
CA VAL A 181 -11.93 8.44 -17.28
C VAL A 181 -11.66 9.11 -18.62
N GLU A 182 -11.18 8.35 -19.61
CA GLU A 182 -10.88 8.86 -20.95
C GLU A 182 -12.14 9.01 -21.83
N SER A 183 -13.25 8.38 -21.45
CA SER A 183 -14.48 8.49 -22.22
C SER A 183 -15.04 9.92 -22.21
N PRO A 184 -15.84 10.31 -23.21
CA PRO A 184 -16.53 11.62 -23.23
C PRO A 184 -17.46 11.82 -22.03
N SER A 185 -18.00 10.73 -21.47
CA SER A 185 -18.88 10.76 -20.31
C SER A 185 -18.38 9.76 -19.27
N ASN A 186 -17.67 10.26 -18.26
CA ASN A 186 -17.24 9.43 -17.14
C ASN A 186 -18.41 9.18 -16.16
N PRO A 187 -18.94 7.96 -16.02
CA PRO A 187 -20.06 7.65 -15.15
C PRO A 187 -19.68 7.55 -13.67
N ILE A 188 -18.39 7.60 -13.32
CA ILE A 188 -17.93 7.48 -11.94
C ILE A 188 -18.36 8.72 -11.16
N ILE A 189 -19.07 8.49 -10.07
CA ILE A 189 -19.49 9.53 -9.11
C ILE A 189 -18.37 9.76 -8.09
N SER A 190 -17.91 8.68 -7.47
CA SER A 190 -16.85 8.67 -6.48
C SER A 190 -16.12 7.35 -6.56
N ILE A 191 -14.84 7.34 -6.22
CA ILE A 191 -14.02 6.14 -6.21
C ILE A 191 -13.13 6.14 -4.96
N HIS A 192 -13.03 5.00 -4.29
CA HIS A 192 -12.20 4.79 -3.12
C HIS A 192 -11.42 3.50 -3.30
N ASP A 193 -10.20 3.47 -2.80
CA ASP A 193 -9.38 2.26 -2.81
C ASP A 193 -9.60 1.42 -1.55
N HIS A 194 -9.32 0.13 -1.65
CA HIS A 194 -9.32 -0.77 -0.51
C HIS A 194 -7.93 -0.79 0.13
N GLY A 195 -7.84 -0.19 1.31
CA GLY A 195 -6.66 -0.27 2.16
C GLY A 195 -6.69 -1.47 3.13
N ALA A 196 -5.84 -1.42 4.17
CA ALA A 196 -5.73 -2.47 5.19
C ALA A 196 -7.01 -2.66 6.03
N GLY A 197 -7.90 -1.67 6.06
CA GLY A 197 -9.22 -1.75 6.69
C GLY A 197 -10.28 -2.53 5.89
N GLY A 198 -9.97 -2.91 4.66
CA GLY A 198 -10.82 -3.74 3.82
C GLY A 198 -12.12 -3.07 3.37
N HIS A 199 -13.14 -3.89 3.08
CA HIS A 199 -14.44 -3.41 2.59
C HIS A 199 -15.11 -2.42 3.53
N LEU A 200 -15.09 -2.68 4.83
CA LEU A 200 -15.80 -1.84 5.78
C LEU A 200 -15.24 -0.41 5.77
N ASN A 201 -13.91 -0.27 5.77
CA ASN A 201 -13.29 1.06 5.71
C ASN A 201 -13.63 1.78 4.41
N CYS A 202 -13.40 1.13 3.28
CA CYS A 202 -13.66 1.70 1.96
C CYS A 202 -15.15 2.09 1.76
N LEU A 203 -16.08 1.24 2.20
CA LEU A 203 -17.51 1.53 2.11
C LEU A 203 -17.95 2.62 3.09
N SER A 204 -17.35 2.70 4.27
CA SER A 204 -17.60 3.79 5.22
C SER A 204 -17.18 5.13 4.66
N GLU A 205 -16.00 5.21 4.04
CA GLU A 205 -15.54 6.41 3.37
C GLU A 205 -16.44 6.80 2.19
N LEU A 206 -16.92 5.80 1.42
CA LEU A 206 -17.81 6.06 0.28
C LEU A 206 -19.13 6.72 0.70
N VAL A 207 -19.63 6.41 1.89
CA VAL A 207 -20.91 6.91 2.40
C VAL A 207 -20.78 7.88 3.59
N GLU A 208 -19.61 8.47 3.77
CA GLU A 208 -19.31 9.36 4.91
C GLU A 208 -20.33 10.49 5.04
N ASP A 209 -20.67 11.13 3.92
CA ASP A 209 -21.61 12.27 3.90
C ASP A 209 -23.09 11.86 3.92
N THR A 210 -23.42 10.63 3.58
CA THR A 210 -24.82 10.20 3.35
C THR A 210 -25.31 9.18 4.35
N GLY A 211 -24.39 8.52 5.06
CA GLY A 211 -24.68 7.29 5.78
C GLY A 211 -25.04 6.13 4.84
N GLY A 212 -25.13 4.95 5.38
CA GLY A 212 -25.47 3.74 4.61
C GLY A 212 -25.73 2.54 5.49
N ALA A 213 -26.37 1.52 4.90
CA ALA A 213 -26.54 0.21 5.51
C ALA A 213 -25.72 -0.83 4.72
N ILE A 214 -24.73 -1.42 5.37
CA ILE A 214 -23.82 -2.40 4.75
C ILE A 214 -24.24 -3.80 5.20
N GLN A 215 -24.63 -4.65 4.23
CA GLN A 215 -24.93 -6.06 4.48
C GLN A 215 -23.64 -6.87 4.41
N ILE A 216 -23.02 -7.06 5.58
CA ILE A 216 -21.69 -7.70 5.69
C ILE A 216 -21.72 -9.14 5.14
N ASP A 217 -22.82 -9.87 5.35
CA ASP A 217 -22.96 -11.26 4.89
C ASP A 217 -23.05 -11.39 3.35
N ALA A 218 -23.33 -10.31 2.65
CA ALA A 218 -23.34 -10.27 1.19
C ALA A 218 -21.96 -10.03 0.56
N LEU A 219 -20.95 -9.66 1.36
CA LEU A 219 -19.59 -9.48 0.88
C LEU A 219 -18.94 -10.85 0.59
N PRO A 220 -18.26 -11.04 -0.55
CA PRO A 220 -17.63 -12.31 -0.91
C PRO A 220 -16.22 -12.44 -0.34
N PRO A 221 -16.04 -12.87 0.92
CA PRO A 221 -14.69 -13.10 1.45
C PRO A 221 -14.19 -14.49 1.08
N VAL A 222 -12.90 -14.60 0.79
CA VAL A 222 -12.22 -15.88 0.63
C VAL A 222 -12.00 -16.52 2.00
N SER A 223 -12.39 -17.77 2.17
CA SER A 223 -12.14 -18.52 3.40
C SER A 223 -10.72 -19.08 3.43
N TYR A 224 -10.11 -19.07 4.61
CA TYR A 224 -8.80 -19.69 4.86
C TYR A 224 -8.73 -21.19 4.57
N THR A 225 -9.87 -21.86 4.52
CA THR A 225 -9.95 -23.31 4.30
C THR A 225 -9.53 -23.75 2.90
N HIS A 226 -9.33 -22.82 1.97
CA HIS A 226 -8.93 -23.12 0.59
C HIS A 226 -7.43 -22.89 0.34
N LEU A 227 -6.65 -22.62 1.37
CA LEU A 227 -5.20 -22.44 1.31
C LEU A 227 -4.45 -23.66 1.88
N ARG A 228 -4.89 -24.88 1.57
CA ARG A 228 -4.11 -26.10 1.80
C ARG A 228 -3.38 -26.52 0.55
#